data_64027a9c6992ee8172e71843e1e632a0
#
_entry.id   64027a9c6992ee8172e71843e1e632a0
#
_cell.length_a   1.000
_cell.length_b   1.000
_cell.length_c   1.000
_cell.angle_alpha   90.00
_cell.angle_beta   90.00
_cell.angle_gamma   90.00
#
_symmetry.space_group_name_H-M   'P 1'
#
loop_
_entity.id
_entity.type
_entity.pdbx_description
1 polymer ?
#
loop_
_entity_poly.entity_id
_entity_poly.type
_entity_poly.pdbx_seq_one_letter_code
_entity_poly.pdbx_strand_id
1 'polypeptide(L)'
;IAPTLIESGCKFCSACVTVCPTGALMDRTLDVARKEESQVPCKHTCPAGIDVPRYVQLVGLGKYSEAVAVVREKLPFPGILGRACFSPCESACRRKHLDEPVSIRSLKRIAADNDTGLWRQYSKQLPPTGKKAAIIGAGPAGLTAAYYLAKKGHAVTVFDALPAAGGMARYGILSYRVPLDVIDQEVAEVTKLGVEIRYNTRIDQIDELFAQDYEAVFIGIGAQGGDKLGLPGDGLPNVVDSPTFLRAATLGLIGTPDTDIVIGKRVAVIGGGNVATDNARSSRRLGAEVVDMVYRRTRDEM
;
A
#
# COMPACT_ATOMS: atom_id res chain seq x y z
N ILE A 1 4.54 30.16 -32.79
CA ILE A 1 5.00 28.81 -32.47
C ILE A 1 6.05 28.96 -31.39
N ALA A 2 5.84 28.37 -30.21
CA ALA A 2 6.82 28.43 -29.12
C ALA A 2 8.09 27.66 -29.53
N PRO A 3 9.28 28.23 -29.36
CA PRO A 3 10.54 27.62 -29.79
C PRO A 3 10.93 26.40 -28.96
N THR A 4 10.40 26.28 -27.75
CA THR A 4 10.67 25.14 -26.86
C THR A 4 9.38 24.52 -26.34
N LEU A 5 9.45 23.25 -25.89
CA LEU A 5 8.32 22.56 -25.24
C LEU A 5 7.91 23.25 -23.92
N ILE A 6 8.84 23.87 -23.23
CA ILE A 6 8.58 24.61 -21.97
C ILE A 6 7.72 25.84 -22.27
N GLU A 7 8.10 26.64 -23.26
CA GLU A 7 7.36 27.86 -23.65
C GLU A 7 5.98 27.54 -24.23
N SER A 8 5.78 26.33 -24.78
CA SER A 8 4.48 25.86 -25.26
C SER A 8 3.50 25.46 -24.13
N GLY A 9 3.92 25.53 -22.88
CA GLY A 9 3.12 25.04 -21.74
C GLY A 9 3.00 23.52 -21.68
N CYS A 10 3.87 22.79 -22.36
CA CYS A 10 3.89 21.33 -22.36
C CYS A 10 4.08 20.80 -20.94
N LYS A 11 3.21 19.88 -20.52
CA LYS A 11 3.25 19.22 -19.21
C LYS A 11 4.08 17.93 -19.17
N PHE A 12 4.74 17.58 -20.27
CA PHE A 12 5.60 16.39 -20.43
C PHE A 12 4.91 15.07 -20.04
N CYS A 13 3.60 14.97 -20.21
CA CYS A 13 2.81 13.78 -19.89
C CYS A 13 2.89 12.68 -20.97
N SER A 14 3.57 12.93 -22.08
CA SER A 14 3.69 12.04 -23.26
C SER A 14 2.36 11.67 -23.95
N ALA A 15 1.24 12.26 -23.58
CA ALA A 15 -0.05 11.97 -24.20
C ALA A 15 -0.05 12.14 -25.72
N CYS A 16 0.61 13.21 -26.23
CA CYS A 16 0.75 13.45 -27.66
C CYS A 16 1.53 12.35 -28.39
N VAL A 17 2.55 11.77 -27.75
CA VAL A 17 3.32 10.62 -28.28
C VAL A 17 2.46 9.38 -28.31
N THR A 18 1.67 9.16 -27.24
CA THR A 18 0.80 7.98 -27.09
C THR A 18 -0.32 7.96 -28.13
N VAL A 19 -0.93 9.12 -28.42
CA VAL A 19 -2.07 9.21 -29.36
C VAL A 19 -1.66 9.47 -30.81
N CYS A 20 -0.37 9.64 -31.11
CA CYS A 20 0.11 9.90 -32.46
C CYS A 20 -0.01 8.62 -33.33
N PRO A 21 -0.96 8.55 -34.28
CA PRO A 21 -1.20 7.33 -35.04
C PRO A 21 -0.09 7.04 -36.06
N THR A 22 0.65 8.06 -36.47
CA THR A 22 1.72 7.96 -37.47
C THR A 22 3.09 7.69 -36.89
N GLY A 23 3.24 7.79 -35.54
CA GLY A 23 4.53 7.73 -34.89
C GLY A 23 5.46 8.92 -35.17
N ALA A 24 4.94 10.01 -35.77
CA ALA A 24 5.73 11.21 -36.05
C ALA A 24 6.22 11.93 -34.77
N LEU A 25 5.47 11.80 -33.68
CA LEU A 25 5.88 12.27 -32.37
C LEU A 25 6.48 11.09 -31.59
N MET A 26 7.79 11.09 -31.47
CA MET A 26 8.55 10.06 -30.75
C MET A 26 9.47 10.69 -29.70
N ASP A 27 9.72 9.96 -28.62
CA ASP A 27 10.78 10.32 -27.69
C ASP A 27 12.16 10.01 -28.27
N ARG A 28 13.12 10.90 -28.09
CA ARG A 28 14.49 10.78 -28.63
C ARG A 28 15.27 9.56 -28.12
N THR A 29 14.86 9.01 -26.96
CA THR A 29 15.59 7.97 -26.24
C THR A 29 14.89 6.61 -26.27
N LEU A 30 13.89 6.43 -27.14
CA LEU A 30 13.08 5.23 -27.18
C LEU A 30 13.75 4.10 -27.99
N ASP A 31 14.01 2.99 -27.30
CA ASP A 31 14.13 1.70 -27.94
C ASP A 31 12.74 1.30 -28.46
N VAL A 32 12.62 1.11 -29.77
CA VAL A 32 11.37 0.79 -30.48
C VAL A 32 10.71 -0.47 -29.92
N ALA A 33 11.49 -1.42 -29.40
CA ALA A 33 10.99 -2.66 -28.77
C ALA A 33 10.30 -2.45 -27.43
N ARG A 34 10.56 -1.32 -26.74
CA ARG A 34 9.97 -0.96 -25.45
C ARG A 34 9.12 0.29 -25.48
N LYS A 35 8.56 0.61 -26.66
CA LYS A 35 7.82 1.84 -26.90
C LYS A 35 6.69 2.08 -25.88
N GLU A 36 5.92 1.06 -25.55
CA GLU A 36 4.80 1.18 -24.60
C GLU A 36 5.28 1.47 -23.18
N GLU A 37 6.33 0.80 -22.69
CA GLU A 37 6.89 0.97 -21.35
C GLU A 37 7.44 2.37 -21.13
N SER A 38 7.99 2.98 -22.16
CA SER A 38 8.63 4.30 -22.08
C SER A 38 7.70 5.47 -22.35
N GLN A 39 6.52 5.26 -22.95
CA GLN A 39 5.59 6.33 -23.29
C GLN A 39 5.02 7.04 -22.06
N VAL A 40 4.64 6.31 -21.03
CA VAL A 40 4.11 6.84 -19.77
C VAL A 40 4.80 6.17 -18.58
N PRO A 41 6.08 6.52 -18.30
CA PRO A 41 6.87 5.83 -17.29
C PRO A 41 6.19 5.73 -15.92
N CYS A 42 5.49 6.78 -15.49
CA CYS A 42 4.79 6.78 -14.22
C CYS A 42 3.65 5.75 -14.12
N LYS A 43 3.04 5.38 -15.25
CA LYS A 43 2.03 4.31 -15.31
C LYS A 43 2.70 2.94 -15.33
N HIS A 44 3.75 2.78 -16.14
CA HIS A 44 4.42 1.49 -16.32
C HIS A 44 5.25 1.05 -15.12
N THR A 45 5.88 1.98 -14.42
CA THR A 45 6.60 1.67 -13.17
C THR A 45 5.71 1.45 -11.96
N CYS A 46 4.42 1.81 -12.06
CA CYS A 46 3.46 1.51 -11.02
C CYS A 46 3.14 0.01 -11.01
N PRO A 47 3.39 -0.76 -9.93
CA PRO A 47 3.08 -2.19 -9.89
C PRO A 47 1.59 -2.51 -10.13
N ALA A 48 0.69 -1.58 -9.79
CA ALA A 48 -0.75 -1.70 -10.04
C ALA A 48 -1.18 -1.17 -11.42
N GLY A 49 -0.29 -0.54 -12.18
CA GLY A 49 -0.61 0.02 -13.49
C GLY A 49 -1.67 1.12 -13.45
N ILE A 50 -1.71 1.95 -12.39
CA ILE A 50 -2.68 3.04 -12.26
C ILE A 50 -2.46 4.07 -13.36
N ASP A 51 -3.55 4.61 -13.91
CA ASP A 51 -3.48 5.71 -14.86
C ASP A 51 -3.12 7.03 -14.15
N VAL A 52 -1.82 7.19 -13.90
CA VAL A 52 -1.28 8.34 -13.15
C VAL A 52 -1.58 9.66 -13.84
N PRO A 53 -1.37 9.86 -15.15
CA PRO A 53 -1.66 11.14 -15.81
C PRO A 53 -3.12 11.55 -15.63
N ARG A 54 -4.05 10.60 -15.79
CA ARG A 54 -5.49 10.87 -15.73
C ARG A 54 -5.91 11.35 -14.34
N TYR A 55 -5.53 10.66 -13.25
CA TYR A 55 -5.94 11.11 -11.93
C TYR A 55 -5.21 12.39 -11.48
N VAL A 56 -3.95 12.58 -11.86
CA VAL A 56 -3.21 13.82 -11.54
C VAL A 56 -3.87 15.03 -12.21
N GLN A 57 -4.31 14.88 -13.48
CA GLN A 57 -5.06 15.93 -14.16
C GLN A 57 -6.38 16.25 -13.46
N LEU A 58 -7.13 15.23 -13.04
CA LEU A 58 -8.38 15.41 -12.30
C LEU A 58 -8.17 16.13 -10.97
N VAL A 59 -7.10 15.80 -10.25
CA VAL A 59 -6.72 16.54 -9.02
C VAL A 59 -6.44 18.00 -9.32
N GLY A 60 -5.72 18.30 -10.41
CA GLY A 60 -5.45 19.68 -10.85
C GLY A 60 -6.70 20.46 -11.22
N LEU A 61 -7.80 19.78 -11.55
CA LEU A 61 -9.12 20.37 -11.83
C LEU A 61 -10.03 20.42 -10.57
N GLY A 62 -9.56 20.00 -9.40
CA GLY A 62 -10.36 19.89 -8.17
C GLY A 62 -11.36 18.73 -8.17
N LYS A 63 -11.29 17.82 -9.13
CA LYS A 63 -12.19 16.67 -9.29
C LYS A 63 -11.66 15.46 -8.52
N TYR A 64 -11.69 15.56 -7.19
CA TYR A 64 -11.05 14.58 -6.31
C TYR A 64 -11.72 13.21 -6.33
N SER A 65 -13.06 13.14 -6.33
CA SER A 65 -13.77 11.86 -6.37
C SER A 65 -13.62 11.14 -7.71
N GLU A 66 -13.56 11.87 -8.82
CA GLU A 66 -13.26 11.28 -10.13
C GLU A 66 -11.80 10.79 -10.19
N ALA A 67 -10.86 11.51 -9.56
CA ALA A 67 -9.49 11.05 -9.42
C ALA A 67 -9.41 9.75 -8.61
N VAL A 68 -10.15 9.65 -7.50
CA VAL A 68 -10.28 8.41 -6.71
C VAL A 68 -10.90 7.29 -7.54
N ALA A 69 -11.91 7.57 -8.36
CA ALA A 69 -12.49 6.58 -9.27
C ALA A 69 -11.43 5.95 -10.18
N VAL A 70 -10.58 6.78 -10.80
CA VAL A 70 -9.47 6.32 -11.64
C VAL A 70 -8.48 5.45 -10.88
N VAL A 71 -8.11 5.85 -9.66
CA VAL A 71 -7.21 5.04 -8.82
C VAL A 71 -7.85 3.70 -8.49
N ARG A 72 -9.15 3.67 -8.13
CA ARG A 72 -9.89 2.47 -7.75
C ARG A 72 -10.19 1.51 -8.91
N GLU A 73 -9.96 1.90 -10.16
CA GLU A 73 -9.98 0.96 -11.29
C GLU A 73 -8.94 -0.17 -11.10
N LYS A 74 -7.81 0.11 -10.46
CA LYS A 74 -6.68 -0.80 -10.28
C LYS A 74 -6.25 -1.02 -8.84
N LEU A 75 -6.71 -0.19 -7.91
CA LEU A 75 -6.22 -0.16 -6.54
C LEU A 75 -7.32 0.26 -5.57
N PRO A 76 -7.79 -0.60 -4.65
CA PRO A 76 -8.90 -0.29 -3.75
C PRO A 76 -8.56 0.65 -2.58
N PHE A 77 -7.26 0.96 -2.33
CA PHE A 77 -6.78 1.66 -1.14
C PHE A 77 -6.03 2.96 -1.45
N PRO A 78 -6.68 4.00 -2.04
CA PRO A 78 -6.02 5.26 -2.39
C PRO A 78 -5.49 6.03 -1.19
N GLY A 79 -6.18 6.03 -0.06
CA GLY A 79 -5.79 6.75 1.17
C GLY A 79 -4.58 6.14 1.86
N ILE A 80 -4.56 4.80 2.05
CA ILE A 80 -3.41 4.07 2.59
C ILE A 80 -2.19 4.30 1.70
N LEU A 81 -2.34 4.08 0.40
CA LEU A 81 -1.21 4.18 -0.54
C LEU A 81 -0.86 5.62 -0.92
N GLY A 82 -1.72 6.58 -0.64
CA GLY A 82 -1.36 8.00 -0.64
C GLY A 82 -0.34 8.37 0.44
N ARG A 83 -0.23 7.53 1.49
CA ARG A 83 0.67 7.73 2.63
C ARG A 83 1.86 6.77 2.67
N ALA A 84 1.64 5.51 2.29
CA ALA A 84 2.61 4.42 2.48
C ALA A 84 3.33 3.95 1.21
N CYS A 85 2.93 4.41 0.01
CA CYS A 85 3.57 4.02 -1.25
C CYS A 85 5.00 4.57 -1.34
N PHE A 86 5.94 3.76 -1.80
CA PHE A 86 7.34 4.18 -2.06
C PHE A 86 7.53 4.93 -3.39
N SER A 87 6.46 5.15 -4.16
CA SER A 87 6.35 6.07 -5.31
C SER A 87 7.35 5.83 -6.45
N PRO A 88 7.49 4.63 -7.02
CA PRO A 88 8.41 4.42 -8.15
C PRO A 88 8.05 5.27 -9.37
N CYS A 89 6.79 5.67 -9.48
CA CYS A 89 6.32 6.61 -10.50
C CYS A 89 6.95 8.01 -10.42
N GLU A 90 7.29 8.48 -9.22
CA GLU A 90 7.99 9.75 -9.01
C GLU A 90 9.45 9.64 -9.45
N SER A 91 10.11 8.53 -9.09
CA SER A 91 11.49 8.24 -9.54
C SER A 91 11.60 8.13 -11.06
N ALA A 92 10.57 7.63 -11.73
CA ALA A 92 10.51 7.51 -13.19
C ALA A 92 9.90 8.75 -13.88
N CYS A 93 9.52 9.78 -13.13
CA CYS A 93 8.87 10.96 -13.69
C CYS A 93 9.80 11.72 -14.63
N ARG A 94 9.37 11.95 -15.87
CA ARG A 94 10.16 12.69 -16.86
C ARG A 94 10.35 14.15 -16.53
N ARG A 95 9.44 14.72 -15.73
CA ARG A 95 9.57 16.11 -15.31
C ARG A 95 10.88 16.38 -14.55
N LYS A 96 11.45 15.37 -13.86
CA LYS A 96 12.76 15.48 -13.20
C LYS A 96 13.92 15.88 -14.11
N HIS A 97 13.76 15.76 -15.43
CA HIS A 97 14.77 16.22 -16.40
C HIS A 97 14.70 17.73 -16.66
N LEU A 98 13.69 18.42 -16.12
CA LEU A 98 13.51 19.87 -16.24
C LEU A 98 13.69 20.58 -14.90
N ASP A 99 13.02 20.05 -13.88
CA ASP A 99 13.02 20.55 -12.51
C ASP A 99 12.81 19.38 -11.53
N GLU A 100 11.75 19.36 -10.74
CA GLU A 100 11.42 18.30 -9.80
C GLU A 100 10.35 17.35 -10.35
N PRO A 101 10.37 16.06 -9.95
CA PRO A 101 9.31 15.15 -10.30
C PRO A 101 7.96 15.61 -9.72
N VAL A 102 6.88 15.29 -10.39
CA VAL A 102 5.52 15.51 -9.86
C VAL A 102 5.34 14.71 -8.58
N SER A 103 4.84 15.32 -7.51
CA SER A 103 4.55 14.68 -6.22
C SER A 103 3.29 13.78 -6.31
N ILE A 104 3.38 12.73 -7.12
CA ILE A 104 2.28 11.86 -7.55
C ILE A 104 1.59 11.20 -6.35
N ARG A 105 2.37 10.74 -5.38
CA ARG A 105 1.83 10.13 -4.15
C ARG A 105 1.04 11.15 -3.32
N SER A 106 1.56 12.35 -3.16
CA SER A 106 0.88 13.42 -2.42
C SER A 106 -0.43 13.82 -3.08
N LEU A 107 -0.46 13.90 -4.42
CA LEU A 107 -1.68 14.17 -5.17
C LEU A 107 -2.72 13.06 -4.99
N LYS A 108 -2.31 11.78 -4.96
CA LYS A 108 -3.21 10.67 -4.63
C LYS A 108 -3.77 10.80 -3.21
N ARG A 109 -2.94 11.20 -2.25
CA ARG A 109 -3.38 11.45 -0.88
C ARG A 109 -4.42 12.57 -0.82
N ILE A 110 -4.14 13.72 -1.46
CA ILE A 110 -5.08 14.86 -1.51
C ILE A 110 -6.42 14.42 -2.11
N ALA A 111 -6.41 13.64 -3.19
CA ALA A 111 -7.63 13.13 -3.79
C ALA A 111 -8.43 12.27 -2.79
N ALA A 112 -7.76 11.35 -2.07
CA ALA A 112 -8.40 10.49 -1.10
C ALA A 112 -8.92 11.25 0.12
N ASP A 113 -8.17 12.25 0.61
CA ASP A 113 -8.54 13.05 1.80
C ASP A 113 -9.71 14.02 1.52
N ASN A 114 -9.94 14.39 0.25
CA ASN A 114 -11.05 15.26 -0.18
C ASN A 114 -12.12 14.50 -0.98
N ASP A 115 -12.14 13.18 -0.91
CA ASP A 115 -13.14 12.37 -1.59
C ASP A 115 -14.51 12.52 -0.95
N THR A 116 -15.51 12.87 -1.74
CA THR A 116 -16.92 12.96 -1.33
C THR A 116 -17.67 11.64 -1.52
N GLY A 117 -17.00 10.62 -2.06
CA GLY A 117 -17.60 9.33 -2.33
C GLY A 117 -18.38 9.22 -3.65
N LEU A 118 -18.40 10.27 -4.47
CA LEU A 118 -19.06 10.25 -5.79
C LEU A 118 -18.52 9.16 -6.72
N TRP A 119 -17.28 8.71 -6.52
CA TRP A 119 -16.69 7.63 -7.30
C TRP A 119 -17.51 6.33 -7.27
N ARG A 120 -18.35 6.11 -6.25
CA ARG A 120 -19.23 4.93 -6.14
C ARG A 120 -20.22 4.85 -7.30
N GLN A 121 -20.62 5.98 -7.86
CA GLN A 121 -21.52 6.03 -9.03
C GLN A 121 -20.87 5.41 -10.28
N TYR A 122 -19.53 5.40 -10.34
CA TYR A 122 -18.74 4.81 -11.42
C TYR A 122 -18.28 3.38 -11.13
N SER A 123 -18.53 2.91 -9.90
CA SER A 123 -18.09 1.58 -9.44
C SER A 123 -19.24 0.58 -9.54
N LYS A 124 -19.27 -0.17 -10.65
CA LYS A 124 -20.30 -1.21 -10.87
C LYS A 124 -19.93 -2.50 -10.14
N GLN A 125 -20.91 -3.11 -9.50
CA GLN A 125 -20.87 -4.49 -9.01
C GLN A 125 -21.73 -5.36 -9.95
N LEU A 126 -21.22 -6.52 -10.33
CA LEU A 126 -21.94 -7.46 -11.19
C LEU A 126 -23.02 -8.22 -10.38
N PRO A 127 -24.05 -8.77 -11.04
CA PRO A 127 -25.06 -9.58 -10.38
C PRO A 127 -24.44 -10.78 -9.63
N PRO A 128 -25.09 -11.27 -8.58
CA PRO A 128 -24.62 -12.44 -7.83
C PRO A 128 -24.39 -13.65 -8.73
N THR A 129 -23.24 -14.31 -8.57
CA THR A 129 -22.87 -15.51 -9.35
C THR A 129 -23.30 -16.81 -8.67
N GLY A 130 -23.74 -16.75 -7.42
CA GLY A 130 -23.99 -17.92 -6.57
C GLY A 130 -22.74 -18.59 -6.01
N LYS A 131 -21.54 -18.18 -6.43
CA LYS A 131 -20.26 -18.75 -5.99
C LYS A 131 -19.75 -18.10 -4.72
N LYS A 132 -19.14 -18.94 -3.85
CA LYS A 132 -18.54 -18.52 -2.57
C LYS A 132 -17.02 -18.62 -2.61
N ALA A 133 -16.33 -17.60 -2.16
CA ALA A 133 -14.88 -17.60 -2.00
C ALA A 133 -14.48 -17.27 -0.56
N ALA A 134 -13.56 -18.04 -0.02
CA ALA A 134 -12.91 -17.77 1.27
C ALA A 134 -11.58 -17.07 1.05
N ILE A 135 -11.24 -16.14 1.93
CA ILE A 135 -9.96 -15.46 1.94
C ILE A 135 -9.35 -15.58 3.34
N ILE A 136 -8.12 -16.05 3.41
CA ILE A 136 -7.37 -16.16 4.66
C ILE A 136 -6.39 -14.98 4.75
N GLY A 137 -6.66 -14.07 5.69
CA GLY A 137 -5.92 -12.84 5.94
C GLY A 137 -6.61 -11.58 5.41
N ALA A 138 -6.94 -10.67 6.33
CA ALA A 138 -7.53 -9.34 6.05
C ALA A 138 -6.45 -8.24 5.89
N GLY A 139 -5.29 -8.60 5.37
CA GLY A 139 -4.24 -7.66 4.97
C GLY A 139 -4.51 -7.06 3.57
N PRO A 140 -3.61 -6.19 3.07
CA PRO A 140 -3.80 -5.53 1.76
C PRO A 140 -4.06 -6.51 0.61
N ALA A 141 -3.42 -7.68 0.58
CA ALA A 141 -3.61 -8.69 -0.46
C ALA A 141 -5.02 -9.30 -0.39
N GLY A 142 -5.42 -9.79 0.80
CA GLY A 142 -6.72 -10.41 0.99
C GLY A 142 -7.88 -9.43 0.78
N LEU A 143 -7.79 -8.22 1.31
CA LEU A 143 -8.80 -7.18 1.10
C LEU A 143 -8.91 -6.75 -0.37
N THR A 144 -7.79 -6.73 -1.12
CA THR A 144 -7.81 -6.46 -2.56
C THR A 144 -8.52 -7.58 -3.31
N ALA A 145 -8.22 -8.84 -2.99
CA ALA A 145 -8.92 -9.99 -3.57
C ALA A 145 -10.42 -9.94 -3.24
N ALA A 146 -10.76 -9.66 -1.97
CA ALA A 146 -12.15 -9.51 -1.53
C ALA A 146 -12.90 -8.45 -2.33
N TYR A 147 -12.30 -7.27 -2.48
CA TYR A 147 -12.88 -6.15 -3.22
C TYR A 147 -13.23 -6.54 -4.66
N TYR A 148 -12.29 -7.13 -5.39
CA TYR A 148 -12.52 -7.47 -6.79
C TYR A 148 -13.42 -8.69 -6.99
N LEU A 149 -13.36 -9.69 -6.10
CA LEU A 149 -14.26 -10.82 -6.15
C LEU A 149 -15.71 -10.41 -5.86
N ALA A 150 -15.93 -9.58 -4.84
CA ALA A 150 -17.24 -9.02 -4.54
C ALA A 150 -17.79 -8.17 -5.69
N LYS A 151 -16.94 -7.33 -6.32
CA LYS A 151 -17.34 -6.58 -7.53
C LYS A 151 -17.74 -7.48 -8.70
N LYS A 152 -17.19 -8.69 -8.78
CA LYS A 152 -17.57 -9.69 -9.78
C LYS A 152 -18.83 -10.48 -9.39
N GLY A 153 -19.47 -10.17 -8.27
CA GLY A 153 -20.72 -10.78 -7.81
C GLY A 153 -20.53 -12.07 -7.01
N HIS A 154 -19.30 -12.40 -6.59
CA HIS A 154 -19.07 -13.56 -5.72
C HIS A 154 -19.37 -13.21 -4.27
N ALA A 155 -19.92 -14.17 -3.52
CA ALA A 155 -20.03 -14.10 -2.06
C ALA A 155 -18.63 -14.31 -1.46
N VAL A 156 -18.17 -13.40 -0.63
CA VAL A 156 -16.80 -13.43 -0.09
C VAL A 156 -16.81 -13.33 1.43
N THR A 157 -16.12 -14.28 2.07
CA THR A 157 -15.83 -14.25 3.50
C THR A 157 -14.30 -14.17 3.70
N VAL A 158 -13.85 -13.21 4.48
CA VAL A 158 -12.45 -13.04 4.88
C VAL A 158 -12.29 -13.51 6.32
N PHE A 159 -11.31 -14.36 6.57
CA PHE A 159 -10.93 -14.84 7.90
C PHE A 159 -9.61 -14.22 8.30
N ASP A 160 -9.54 -13.62 9.48
CA ASP A 160 -8.30 -13.07 10.02
C ASP A 160 -8.10 -13.48 11.48
N ALA A 161 -6.88 -13.90 11.80
CA ALA A 161 -6.51 -14.29 13.16
C ALA A 161 -6.41 -13.09 14.12
N LEU A 162 -6.29 -11.87 13.59
CA LEU A 162 -6.15 -10.64 14.36
C LEU A 162 -7.52 -9.95 14.59
N PRO A 163 -7.62 -9.06 15.58
CA PRO A 163 -8.88 -8.43 15.97
C PRO A 163 -9.38 -7.35 15.01
N ALA A 164 -8.55 -6.92 14.04
CA ALA A 164 -8.95 -5.91 13.07
C ALA A 164 -8.26 -6.09 11.72
N ALA A 165 -8.94 -5.72 10.64
CA ALA A 165 -8.41 -5.75 9.29
C ALA A 165 -7.35 -4.68 9.04
N GLY A 166 -6.52 -4.88 8.03
CA GLY A 166 -5.46 -3.99 7.58
C GLY A 166 -4.09 -4.64 7.50
N GLY A 167 -3.88 -5.80 8.17
CA GLY A 167 -2.61 -6.53 8.15
C GLY A 167 -1.42 -5.62 8.44
N MET A 168 -0.34 -5.71 7.67
CA MET A 168 0.86 -4.90 7.89
C MET A 168 0.63 -3.37 7.71
N ALA A 169 -0.42 -2.95 7.01
CA ALA A 169 -0.78 -1.53 6.96
C ALA A 169 -1.26 -1.00 8.33
N ARG A 170 -1.87 -1.87 9.16
CA ARG A 170 -2.30 -1.55 10.53
C ARG A 170 -1.26 -1.87 11.57
N TYR A 171 -0.65 -3.04 11.49
CA TYR A 171 0.19 -3.61 12.56
C TYR A 171 1.69 -3.41 12.36
N GLY A 172 2.12 -3.06 11.14
CA GLY A 172 3.52 -2.82 10.80
C GLY A 172 3.84 -1.37 10.45
N ILE A 173 2.83 -0.60 10.00
CA ILE A 173 2.98 0.84 9.73
C ILE A 173 2.29 1.61 10.85
N LEU A 174 3.05 2.45 11.53
CA LEU A 174 2.54 3.17 12.70
C LEU A 174 1.48 4.23 12.34
N SER A 175 0.55 4.47 13.25
CA SER A 175 -0.60 5.36 13.06
C SER A 175 -0.23 6.81 12.72
N TYR A 176 0.96 7.28 13.08
CA TYR A 176 1.43 8.61 12.67
C TYR A 176 1.82 8.70 11.18
N ARG A 177 2.04 7.55 10.50
CA ARG A 177 2.26 7.48 9.04
C ARG A 177 0.94 7.21 8.30
N VAL A 178 0.19 6.22 8.76
CA VAL A 178 -1.12 5.86 8.22
C VAL A 178 -2.12 5.81 9.38
N PRO A 179 -2.93 6.86 9.56
CA PRO A 179 -3.95 6.90 10.62
C PRO A 179 -4.90 5.71 10.54
N LEU A 180 -5.32 5.19 11.69
CA LEU A 180 -6.17 4.00 11.74
C LEU A 180 -7.55 4.23 11.12
N ASP A 181 -8.10 5.43 11.28
CA ASP A 181 -9.37 5.84 10.66
C ASP A 181 -9.34 5.77 9.12
N VAL A 182 -8.18 6.09 8.50
CA VAL A 182 -8.00 5.93 7.05
C VAL A 182 -8.07 4.45 6.65
N ILE A 183 -7.47 3.56 7.46
CA ILE A 183 -7.53 2.12 7.22
C ILE A 183 -8.98 1.64 7.37
N ASP A 184 -9.65 2.05 8.46
CA ASP A 184 -11.02 1.64 8.76
C ASP A 184 -12.01 2.10 7.68
N GLN A 185 -11.86 3.33 7.19
CA GLN A 185 -12.66 3.84 6.08
C GLN A 185 -12.49 3.01 4.79
N GLU A 186 -11.27 2.63 4.45
CA GLU A 186 -11.02 1.84 3.25
C GLU A 186 -11.44 0.37 3.40
N VAL A 187 -11.33 -0.20 4.59
CA VAL A 187 -11.91 -1.52 4.91
C VAL A 187 -13.44 -1.47 4.81
N ALA A 188 -14.06 -0.39 5.31
CA ALA A 188 -15.50 -0.19 5.20
C ALA A 188 -15.99 -0.15 3.74
N GLU A 189 -15.18 0.38 2.81
CA GLU A 189 -15.54 0.33 1.38
C GLU A 189 -15.52 -1.10 0.81
N VAL A 190 -14.73 -2.00 1.37
CA VAL A 190 -14.74 -3.40 1.01
C VAL A 190 -15.97 -4.10 1.57
N THR A 191 -16.31 -3.87 2.85
CA THR A 191 -17.49 -4.50 3.47
C THR A 191 -18.81 -4.01 2.91
N LYS A 192 -18.90 -2.76 2.43
CA LYS A 192 -20.08 -2.22 1.72
C LYS A 192 -20.42 -2.97 0.44
N LEU A 193 -19.49 -3.75 -0.13
CA LEU A 193 -19.75 -4.63 -1.27
C LEU A 193 -20.36 -5.98 -0.86
N GLY A 194 -20.69 -6.18 0.42
CA GLY A 194 -21.23 -7.43 0.95
C GLY A 194 -20.16 -8.42 1.39
N VAL A 195 -18.90 -8.00 1.53
CA VAL A 195 -17.83 -8.85 2.08
C VAL A 195 -18.01 -9.01 3.58
N GLU A 196 -18.08 -10.23 4.06
CA GLU A 196 -18.04 -10.58 5.48
C GLU A 196 -16.58 -10.70 5.94
N ILE A 197 -16.23 -10.12 7.08
CA ILE A 197 -14.92 -10.28 7.71
C ILE A 197 -15.09 -10.90 9.09
N ARG A 198 -14.49 -12.07 9.31
CA ARG A 198 -14.47 -12.80 10.59
C ARG A 198 -13.12 -12.61 11.25
N TYR A 199 -13.10 -11.77 12.27
CA TYR A 199 -11.92 -11.48 13.08
C TYR A 199 -11.69 -12.58 14.14
N ASN A 200 -10.48 -12.60 14.71
CA ASN A 200 -10.06 -13.58 15.74
C ASN A 200 -10.32 -15.02 15.29
N THR A 201 -10.26 -15.27 13.98
CA THR A 201 -10.57 -16.56 13.37
C THR A 201 -9.37 -17.05 12.58
N ARG A 202 -8.58 -17.89 13.23
CA ARG A 202 -7.42 -18.53 12.60
C ARG A 202 -7.88 -19.75 11.82
N ILE A 203 -7.40 -19.88 10.60
CA ILE A 203 -7.63 -21.06 9.75
C ILE A 203 -6.31 -21.83 9.65
N ASP A 204 -6.30 -23.03 10.19
CA ASP A 204 -5.13 -23.91 10.16
C ASP A 204 -5.29 -25.04 9.13
N GLN A 205 -6.53 -25.35 8.72
CA GLN A 205 -6.86 -26.40 7.76
C GLN A 205 -7.72 -25.83 6.62
N ILE A 206 -7.21 -25.85 5.41
CA ILE A 206 -7.93 -25.31 4.24
C ILE A 206 -9.15 -26.18 3.89
N ASP A 207 -9.05 -27.48 4.12
CA ASP A 207 -10.13 -28.43 3.81
C ASP A 207 -11.43 -28.13 4.57
N GLU A 208 -11.34 -27.54 5.77
CA GLU A 208 -12.50 -27.09 6.53
C GLU A 208 -13.31 -26.01 5.81
N LEU A 209 -12.67 -25.20 4.98
CA LEU A 209 -13.35 -24.19 4.17
C LEU A 209 -14.07 -24.81 2.99
N PHE A 210 -13.47 -25.78 2.32
CA PHE A 210 -14.14 -26.52 1.24
C PHE A 210 -15.33 -27.32 1.77
N ALA A 211 -15.24 -27.86 2.99
CA ALA A 211 -16.37 -28.51 3.66
C ALA A 211 -17.52 -27.55 4.01
N GLN A 212 -17.31 -26.23 4.01
CA GLN A 212 -18.32 -25.19 4.20
C GLN A 212 -18.84 -24.60 2.88
N ASP A 213 -18.68 -25.31 1.77
CA ASP A 213 -19.13 -24.94 0.43
C ASP A 213 -18.40 -23.72 -0.17
N TYR A 214 -17.19 -23.39 0.28
CA TYR A 214 -16.35 -22.45 -0.45
C TYR A 214 -15.74 -23.14 -1.67
N GLU A 215 -15.93 -22.57 -2.85
CA GLU A 215 -15.43 -23.11 -4.11
C GLU A 215 -13.97 -22.74 -4.40
N ALA A 216 -13.49 -21.68 -3.76
CA ALA A 216 -12.11 -21.21 -3.88
C ALA A 216 -11.61 -20.60 -2.58
N VAL A 217 -10.31 -20.78 -2.30
CA VAL A 217 -9.62 -20.20 -1.16
C VAL A 217 -8.45 -19.35 -1.65
N PHE A 218 -8.42 -18.10 -1.24
CA PHE A 218 -7.27 -17.21 -1.47
C PHE A 218 -6.46 -17.07 -0.17
N ILE A 219 -5.16 -17.35 -0.23
CA ILE A 219 -4.25 -17.28 0.91
C ILE A 219 -3.48 -15.94 0.84
N GLY A 220 -3.82 -15.02 1.75
CA GLY A 220 -3.24 -13.68 1.83
C GLY A 220 -2.67 -13.35 3.22
N ILE A 221 -2.04 -14.34 3.89
CA ILE A 221 -1.57 -14.25 5.28
C ILE A 221 -0.36 -13.31 5.49
N GLY A 222 0.33 -12.92 4.42
CA GLY A 222 1.49 -12.04 4.47
C GLY A 222 2.73 -12.66 5.11
N ALA A 223 3.77 -11.86 5.29
CA ALA A 223 5.00 -12.22 6.01
C ALA A 223 4.87 -11.74 7.47
N GLN A 224 4.71 -12.67 8.40
CA GLN A 224 4.45 -12.35 9.82
C GLN A 224 5.72 -12.28 10.68
N GLY A 225 6.80 -12.90 10.24
CA GLY A 225 8.12 -12.87 10.91
C GLY A 225 9.13 -12.07 10.08
N GLY A 226 10.13 -11.52 10.78
CA GLY A 226 11.27 -10.87 10.14
C GLY A 226 12.43 -11.85 9.91
N ASP A 227 13.32 -11.49 8.98
CA ASP A 227 14.55 -12.23 8.76
C ASP A 227 15.50 -12.05 9.94
N LYS A 228 16.18 -13.13 10.33
CA LYS A 228 17.25 -13.10 11.32
C LYS A 228 18.54 -12.59 10.64
N LEU A 229 19.36 -11.90 11.43
CA LEU A 229 20.63 -11.38 10.95
C LEU A 229 21.71 -12.47 10.79
N GLY A 230 21.51 -13.65 11.38
CA GLY A 230 22.49 -14.71 11.40
C GLY A 230 23.71 -14.41 12.28
N LEU A 231 23.55 -13.53 13.25
CA LEU A 231 24.62 -13.14 14.19
C LEU A 231 24.55 -13.96 15.48
N PRO A 232 25.69 -14.17 16.14
CA PRO A 232 25.69 -14.71 17.49
C PRO A 232 24.81 -13.86 18.42
N GLY A 233 23.81 -14.48 19.05
CA GLY A 233 22.89 -13.80 19.94
C GLY A 233 21.49 -13.53 19.36
N ASP A 234 21.21 -13.84 18.11
CA ASP A 234 19.88 -13.68 17.49
C ASP A 234 18.75 -14.44 18.22
N GLY A 235 19.09 -15.42 19.01
CA GLY A 235 18.15 -16.21 19.81
C GLY A 235 18.09 -15.81 21.29
N LEU A 236 18.76 -14.74 21.70
CA LEU A 236 18.72 -14.28 23.08
C LEU A 236 17.36 -13.68 23.44
N PRO A 237 16.92 -13.77 24.69
CA PRO A 237 15.74 -13.05 25.18
C PRO A 237 15.84 -11.56 24.85
N ASN A 238 14.73 -10.97 24.45
CA ASN A 238 14.61 -9.56 24.05
C ASN A 238 15.33 -9.17 22.74
N VAL A 239 15.82 -10.13 21.95
CA VAL A 239 16.18 -9.89 20.54
C VAL A 239 14.95 -10.21 19.70
N VAL A 240 14.32 -9.16 19.17
CA VAL A 240 13.00 -9.25 18.52
C VAL A 240 13.08 -8.68 17.11
N ASP A 241 12.50 -9.37 16.15
CA ASP A 241 12.35 -8.85 14.80
C ASP A 241 11.33 -7.71 14.72
N SER A 242 11.50 -6.84 13.74
CA SER A 242 10.69 -5.63 13.58
C SER A 242 9.18 -5.88 13.41
N PRO A 243 8.73 -6.81 12.55
CA PRO A 243 7.30 -7.11 12.43
C PRO A 243 6.66 -7.55 13.73
N THR A 244 7.32 -8.41 14.48
CA THR A 244 6.85 -8.89 15.78
C THR A 244 6.78 -7.76 16.80
N PHE A 245 7.83 -6.92 16.89
CA PHE A 245 7.87 -5.76 17.80
C PHE A 245 6.77 -4.74 17.46
N LEU A 246 6.65 -4.31 16.20
CA LEU A 246 5.68 -3.29 15.79
C LEU A 246 4.24 -3.77 15.97
N ARG A 247 3.96 -5.05 15.71
CA ARG A 247 2.65 -5.65 15.97
C ARG A 247 2.31 -5.65 17.46
N ALA A 248 3.23 -6.09 18.31
CA ALA A 248 3.04 -6.08 19.76
C ALA A 248 2.86 -4.65 20.29
N ALA A 249 3.63 -3.68 19.78
CA ALA A 249 3.48 -2.27 20.12
C ALA A 249 2.12 -1.71 19.72
N THR A 250 1.64 -2.03 18.52
CA THR A 250 0.33 -1.57 18.01
C THR A 250 -0.83 -2.19 18.78
N LEU A 251 -0.71 -3.45 19.21
CA LEU A 251 -1.71 -4.15 20.01
C LEU A 251 -1.66 -3.80 21.50
N GLY A 252 -0.67 -3.01 21.94
CA GLY A 252 -0.49 -2.66 23.36
C GLY A 252 -0.06 -3.85 24.24
N LEU A 253 0.58 -4.86 23.64
CA LEU A 253 0.94 -6.10 24.33
C LEU A 253 2.31 -6.02 25.02
N ILE A 254 3.16 -5.04 24.67
CA ILE A 254 4.51 -4.92 25.23
C ILE A 254 4.46 -4.68 26.73
N GLY A 255 5.16 -5.55 27.49
CA GLY A 255 5.15 -5.53 28.94
C GLY A 255 3.91 -6.17 29.59
N THR A 256 3.07 -6.86 28.82
CA THR A 256 1.94 -7.65 29.34
C THR A 256 2.26 -9.14 29.36
N PRO A 257 1.48 -9.98 30.07
CA PRO A 257 1.65 -11.43 30.05
C PRO A 257 1.46 -12.09 28.68
N ASP A 258 0.87 -11.39 27.72
CA ASP A 258 0.57 -11.92 26.39
C ASP A 258 1.78 -11.87 25.44
N THR A 259 2.92 -11.30 25.88
CA THR A 259 4.17 -11.29 25.12
C THR A 259 5.39 -11.24 26.04
N ASP A 260 6.47 -11.90 25.63
CA ASP A 260 7.77 -11.84 26.32
C ASP A 260 8.55 -10.55 26.03
N ILE A 261 7.98 -9.63 25.23
CA ILE A 261 8.66 -8.40 24.83
C ILE A 261 8.56 -7.36 25.94
N VAL A 262 9.70 -6.95 26.46
CA VAL A 262 9.83 -5.91 27.48
C VAL A 262 10.74 -4.80 26.95
N ILE A 263 10.33 -3.54 27.13
CA ILE A 263 11.19 -2.40 26.82
C ILE A 263 12.16 -2.15 27.97
N GLY A 264 13.45 -2.32 27.69
CA GLY A 264 14.51 -1.93 28.59
C GLY A 264 14.79 -0.42 28.56
N LYS A 265 15.54 0.07 29.55
CA LYS A 265 16.00 1.48 29.58
C LYS A 265 16.87 1.83 28.37
N ARG A 266 17.64 0.87 27.89
CA ARG A 266 18.48 1.00 26.68
C ARG A 266 18.01 0.01 25.62
N VAL A 267 17.79 0.50 24.41
CA VAL A 267 17.36 -0.29 23.25
C VAL A 267 18.35 -0.05 22.12
N ALA A 268 18.83 -1.12 21.51
CA ALA A 268 19.59 -1.06 20.26
C ALA A 268 18.67 -1.47 19.09
N VAL A 269 18.65 -0.65 18.04
CA VAL A 269 17.92 -0.92 16.80
C VAL A 269 18.93 -1.12 15.68
N ILE A 270 18.94 -2.31 15.11
CA ILE A 270 19.85 -2.64 14.00
C ILE A 270 19.15 -2.34 12.68
N GLY A 271 19.68 -1.38 11.93
CA GLY A 271 19.16 -0.91 10.66
C GLY A 271 19.08 0.60 10.57
N GLY A 272 18.95 1.14 9.34
CA GLY A 272 18.85 2.57 9.05
C GLY A 272 17.67 2.94 8.12
N GLY A 273 16.80 1.98 7.80
CA GLY A 273 15.64 2.22 6.96
C GLY A 273 14.40 2.67 7.74
N ASN A 274 13.31 2.90 7.00
CA ASN A 274 12.02 3.36 7.58
C ASN A 274 11.54 2.50 8.77
N VAL A 275 11.67 1.17 8.67
CA VAL A 275 11.25 0.24 9.71
C VAL A 275 12.10 0.39 10.99
N ALA A 276 13.42 0.54 10.84
CA ALA A 276 14.32 0.79 11.96
C ALA A 276 13.99 2.12 12.67
N THR A 277 13.72 3.17 11.89
CA THR A 277 13.26 4.47 12.41
C THR A 277 11.95 4.33 13.20
N ASP A 278 11.01 3.52 12.70
CA ASP A 278 9.73 3.28 13.37
C ASP A 278 9.92 2.49 14.68
N ASN A 279 10.80 1.49 14.68
CA ASN A 279 11.18 0.77 15.91
C ASN A 279 11.81 1.69 16.94
N ALA A 280 12.76 2.53 16.55
CA ALA A 280 13.43 3.46 17.45
C ALA A 280 12.45 4.46 18.07
N ARG A 281 11.55 5.03 17.25
CA ARG A 281 10.50 5.95 17.73
C ARG A 281 9.50 5.28 18.66
N SER A 282 9.11 4.03 18.36
CA SER A 282 8.21 3.27 19.20
C SER A 282 8.87 2.93 20.54
N SER A 283 10.13 2.50 20.53
CA SER A 283 10.88 2.21 21.76
C SER A 283 10.96 3.43 22.68
N ARG A 284 11.22 4.63 22.12
CA ARG A 284 11.20 5.88 22.91
C ARG A 284 9.83 6.17 23.51
N ARG A 285 8.76 5.99 22.74
CA ARG A 285 7.37 6.21 23.20
C ARG A 285 6.94 5.22 24.28
N LEU A 286 7.49 4.02 24.23
CA LEU A 286 7.25 2.95 25.21
C LEU A 286 8.13 3.06 26.47
N GLY A 287 8.97 4.11 26.57
CA GLY A 287 9.70 4.44 27.80
C GLY A 287 11.20 4.14 27.79
N ALA A 288 11.78 3.76 26.65
CA ALA A 288 13.24 3.63 26.57
C ALA A 288 13.94 4.98 26.84
N GLU A 289 14.91 5.00 27.76
CA GLU A 289 15.70 6.19 28.11
C GLU A 289 16.75 6.49 27.04
N VAL A 290 17.35 5.45 26.47
CA VAL A 290 18.36 5.54 25.40
C VAL A 290 17.98 4.61 24.27
N VAL A 291 18.01 5.10 23.04
CA VAL A 291 17.82 4.28 21.84
C VAL A 291 18.98 4.53 20.88
N ASP A 292 19.78 3.51 20.68
CA ASP A 292 20.93 3.52 19.79
C ASP A 292 20.54 2.87 18.47
N MET A 293 20.74 3.57 17.34
CA MET A 293 20.57 2.99 16.01
C MET A 293 21.93 2.56 15.47
N VAL A 294 22.06 1.28 15.14
CA VAL A 294 23.27 0.68 14.59
C VAL A 294 23.07 0.43 13.10
N TYR A 295 23.82 1.13 12.28
CA TYR A 295 23.70 1.06 10.83
C TYR A 295 25.06 0.81 10.16
N ARG A 296 25.08 -0.05 9.13
CA ARG A 296 26.32 -0.44 8.45
C ARG A 296 26.90 0.61 7.50
N ARG A 297 26.11 1.64 7.19
CA ARG A 297 26.48 2.74 6.29
C ARG A 297 26.54 4.06 7.05
N THR A 298 26.73 5.16 6.31
CA THR A 298 26.81 6.50 6.89
C THR A 298 25.43 7.04 7.27
N ARG A 299 25.42 8.09 8.08
CA ARG A 299 24.18 8.78 8.49
C ARG A 299 23.43 9.39 7.29
N ASP A 300 24.15 9.81 6.25
CA ASP A 300 23.55 10.43 5.07
C ASP A 300 22.79 9.41 4.18
N GLU A 301 22.98 8.12 4.43
CA GLU A 301 22.29 7.03 3.73
C GLU A 301 21.12 6.42 4.53
N MET A 302 20.76 7.04 5.68
CA MET A 302 19.64 6.61 6.51
C MET A 302 18.28 7.09 5.98
#